data_346c707d05f7593c68fc108087f56a07
#
_entry.id   346c707d05f7593c68fc108087f56a07
#
_cell.length_a   1.000
_cell.length_b   1.000
_cell.length_c   1.000
_cell.angle_alpha   90.00
_cell.angle_beta   90.00
_cell.angle_gamma   90.00
#
_symmetry.space_group_name_H-M   'P 1'
#
loop_
_entity.id
_entity.type
_entity.pdbx_description
1 polymer ?
#
loop_
_entity_poly.entity_id
_entity_poly.type
_entity_poly.pdbx_seq_one_letter_code
_entity_poly.pdbx_strand_id
1 'polypeptide(L)'
;MIPTKPNHRFSMNSDVVTIIRDPKNSLGKLFASDGSKSANVQVSQAFAEQRHVPTPKTMANVIKEVSDDPNAALMNAHFPAIPIGEKFVILSQLQLEIQLGLKTREEMLGLHELKVAGKPYKAIGRLKENVLPSSWQILDRDIDAHTPPKFADLTYASWLIEVEKLLPGLSTAAKISTLSSSARVVRKGKVMGTGNGHTWIQVQDPSDVERVRTALQIKAIELELSWRKPRYSRTKPTEVCGYGFASILDNSVWTPGRLIFNGRPTVAPGLTVKPQKATITQGGRLDTSRLVLPDTDKIRSISRTAGFEIQLRKGASGILAIHTQDLHLDTEIEFRSGAITTVSAALAKLPPGEKQRCQTPFRASNSEAAFLSRGRDGKPFIHDVGTGTTHWLNDVEAVAQGCKPMADHGLPLLINRKFRRQTCT
;
A
#
# COMPACT_ATOMS: atom_id res chain seq x y z
N MET A 1 -31.97 -11.61 16.46
CA MET A 1 -31.78 -10.15 16.49
C MET A 1 -30.50 -9.85 15.74
N ILE A 2 -30.57 -9.18 14.61
CA ILE A 2 -29.42 -8.76 13.81
C ILE A 2 -28.83 -7.53 14.53
N PRO A 3 -27.55 -7.52 14.93
CA PRO A 3 -26.97 -6.34 15.56
C PRO A 3 -26.96 -5.20 14.55
N THR A 4 -27.72 -4.14 14.87
CA THR A 4 -27.70 -2.88 14.13
C THR A 4 -26.28 -2.32 14.18
N LYS A 5 -25.69 -2.04 13.00
CA LYS A 5 -24.44 -1.30 12.88
C LYS A 5 -24.51 -0.04 13.73
N PRO A 6 -23.50 0.22 14.60
CA PRO A 6 -23.47 1.47 15.33
C PRO A 6 -23.41 2.63 14.33
N ASN A 7 -24.36 3.54 14.43
CA ASN A 7 -24.32 4.84 13.77
C ASN A 7 -23.13 5.60 14.35
N HIS A 8 -21.95 5.47 13.76
CA HIS A 8 -20.79 6.30 14.07
C HIS A 8 -21.08 7.73 13.58
N ARG A 9 -21.66 8.55 14.45
CA ARG A 9 -21.47 9.99 14.39
C ARG A 9 -19.94 10.19 14.49
N PHE A 10 -19.32 10.55 13.37
CA PHE A 10 -17.90 10.84 13.29
C PHE A 10 -17.56 11.94 14.31
N SER A 11 -16.87 11.56 15.37
CA SER A 11 -16.42 12.47 16.40
C SER A 11 -15.24 13.31 15.87
N MET A 12 -15.05 14.50 16.45
CA MET A 12 -14.10 15.57 16.10
C MET A 12 -12.60 15.21 16.06
N ASN A 13 -12.23 13.92 16.07
CA ASN A 13 -10.84 13.49 16.20
C ASN A 13 -10.20 12.96 14.89
N SER A 14 -10.64 13.44 13.73
CA SER A 14 -10.03 13.03 12.45
C SER A 14 -8.62 13.62 12.22
N ASP A 15 -8.23 14.64 12.99
CA ASP A 15 -6.91 15.30 12.89
C ASP A 15 -5.87 14.60 13.77
N VAL A 16 -5.82 13.28 13.68
CA VAL A 16 -4.91 12.47 14.50
C VAL A 16 -4.03 11.62 13.59
N VAL A 17 -2.75 11.62 13.85
CA VAL A 17 -1.76 10.72 13.23
C VAL A 17 -1.12 9.85 14.31
N THR A 18 -0.57 8.72 13.91
CA THR A 18 0.15 7.84 14.82
C THR A 18 1.64 7.86 14.50
N ILE A 19 2.46 8.16 15.52
CA ILE A 19 3.91 8.00 15.47
C ILE A 19 4.23 6.58 15.94
N ILE A 20 5.06 5.87 15.18
CA ILE A 20 5.47 4.50 15.46
C ILE A 20 6.98 4.49 15.66
N ARG A 21 7.46 3.83 16.72
CA ARG A 21 8.88 3.69 17.02
C ARG A 21 9.21 2.22 17.28
N ASP A 22 10.10 1.68 16.47
CA ASP A 22 10.66 0.35 16.70
C ASP A 22 12.00 0.51 17.43
N PRO A 23 12.10 0.13 18.72
CA PRO A 23 13.33 0.31 19.48
C PRO A 23 14.45 -0.63 19.04
N LYS A 24 14.14 -1.68 18.28
CA LYS A 24 15.09 -2.70 17.84
C LYS A 24 15.60 -2.49 16.43
N ASN A 25 14.79 -1.83 15.58
CA ASN A 25 15.08 -1.71 14.16
C ASN A 25 14.95 -0.28 13.68
N SER A 26 15.84 0.14 12.80
CA SER A 26 15.66 1.39 12.06
C SER A 26 14.44 1.28 11.14
N LEU A 27 13.54 2.25 11.21
CA LEU A 27 12.44 2.44 10.29
C LEU A 27 12.80 3.46 9.18
N GLY A 28 13.96 4.11 9.27
CA GLY A 28 14.54 4.90 8.20
C GLY A 28 15.18 4.02 7.13
N LYS A 29 15.43 4.59 5.95
CA LYS A 29 16.19 3.93 4.89
C LYS A 29 17.67 3.82 5.29
N LEU A 30 18.31 2.70 4.96
CA LEU A 30 19.73 2.47 5.14
C LEU A 30 20.47 2.74 3.83
N PHE A 31 21.55 3.50 3.88
CA PHE A 31 22.40 3.79 2.73
C PHE A 31 23.82 3.28 2.97
N ALA A 32 24.27 2.38 2.09
CA ALA A 32 25.64 1.89 2.08
C ALA A 32 26.59 2.92 1.43
N SER A 33 27.90 2.73 1.59
CA SER A 33 28.95 3.63 1.08
C SER A 33 28.98 3.73 -0.44
N ASP A 34 28.53 2.71 -1.15
CA ASP A 34 28.38 2.69 -2.62
C ASP A 34 27.13 3.47 -3.10
N GLY A 35 26.25 3.85 -2.17
CA GLY A 35 24.97 4.54 -2.45
C GLY A 35 23.79 3.60 -2.63
N SER A 36 24.00 2.30 -2.55
CA SER A 36 22.87 1.35 -2.52
C SER A 36 21.99 1.61 -1.31
N LYS A 37 20.67 1.39 -1.47
CA LYS A 37 19.68 1.63 -0.43
C LYS A 37 18.92 0.36 -0.09
N SER A 38 18.70 0.15 1.19
CA SER A 38 17.77 -0.84 1.71
C SER A 38 16.80 -0.18 2.67
N ALA A 39 15.67 -0.82 2.92
CA ALA A 39 14.68 -0.35 3.88
C ALA A 39 14.11 -1.53 4.65
N ASN A 40 14.06 -1.42 5.97
CA ASN A 40 13.27 -2.32 6.79
C ASN A 40 11.83 -1.82 6.80
N VAL A 41 10.99 -2.42 5.98
CA VAL A 41 9.57 -2.05 5.85
C VAL A 41 8.64 -2.90 6.72
N GLN A 42 9.19 -3.81 7.52
CA GLN A 42 8.42 -4.73 8.35
C GLN A 42 8.47 -4.29 9.80
N VAL A 43 7.33 -3.83 10.31
CA VAL A 43 7.11 -3.58 11.72
C VAL A 43 6.26 -4.72 12.28
N SER A 44 6.89 -5.65 12.96
CA SER A 44 6.23 -6.77 13.62
C SER A 44 5.66 -6.39 14.99
N GLN A 45 6.44 -5.61 15.75
CA GLN A 45 6.09 -5.04 17.05
C GLN A 45 6.77 -3.69 17.19
N ALA A 46 6.05 -2.66 17.61
CA ALA A 46 6.62 -1.36 17.90
C ALA A 46 5.80 -0.62 18.95
N PHE A 47 6.39 0.38 19.57
CA PHE A 47 5.66 1.37 20.36
C PHE A 47 4.99 2.39 19.44
N ALA A 48 3.83 2.86 19.85
CA ALA A 48 3.10 3.88 19.12
C ALA A 48 2.51 4.93 20.08
N GLU A 49 2.28 6.12 19.55
CA GLU A 49 1.62 7.22 20.23
C GLU A 49 0.81 8.04 19.23
N GLN A 50 -0.40 8.40 19.61
CA GLN A 50 -1.28 9.22 18.78
C GLN A 50 -1.10 10.70 19.10
N ARG A 51 -1.05 11.53 18.06
CA ARG A 51 -0.88 12.98 18.16
C ARG A 51 -2.02 13.71 17.47
N HIS A 52 -2.62 14.67 18.17
CA HIS A 52 -3.58 15.59 17.60
C HIS A 52 -2.86 16.69 16.81
N VAL A 53 -3.16 16.82 15.53
CA VAL A 53 -2.47 17.68 14.56
C VAL A 53 -3.47 18.50 13.73
N PRO A 54 -4.23 19.42 14.35
CA PRO A 54 -5.33 20.13 13.71
C PRO A 54 -4.89 21.17 12.66
N THR A 55 -3.60 21.53 12.65
CA THR A 55 -3.08 22.59 11.79
C THR A 55 -1.82 22.15 11.03
N PRO A 56 -1.50 22.79 9.88
CA PRO A 56 -0.25 22.54 9.17
C PRO A 56 1.00 22.71 10.04
N LYS A 57 0.99 23.67 10.97
CA LYS A 57 2.11 23.92 11.89
C LYS A 57 2.32 22.74 12.85
N THR A 58 1.25 22.24 13.46
CA THR A 58 1.35 21.09 14.37
C THR A 58 1.78 19.83 13.64
N MET A 59 1.27 19.58 12.44
CA MET A 59 1.68 18.45 11.61
C MET A 59 3.15 18.56 11.16
N ALA A 60 3.61 19.76 10.77
CA ALA A 60 5.01 19.99 10.41
C ALA A 60 5.97 19.71 11.57
N ASN A 61 5.57 20.03 12.81
CA ASN A 61 6.35 19.69 13.99
C ASN A 61 6.47 18.18 14.20
N VAL A 62 5.38 17.44 14.04
CA VAL A 62 5.37 15.96 14.11
C VAL A 62 6.23 15.35 13.00
N ILE A 63 6.13 15.86 11.77
CA ILE A 63 6.98 15.40 10.67
C ILE A 63 8.47 15.63 11.00
N LYS A 64 8.82 16.79 11.57
CA LYS A 64 10.19 17.08 11.98
C LYS A 64 10.66 16.12 13.06
N GLU A 65 9.87 15.93 14.13
CA GLU A 65 10.17 14.98 15.23
C GLU A 65 10.51 13.58 14.68
N VAL A 66 9.63 13.04 13.83
CA VAL A 66 9.82 11.71 13.22
C VAL A 66 11.03 11.69 12.29
N SER A 67 11.26 12.76 11.53
CA SER A 67 12.37 12.84 10.58
C SER A 67 13.75 12.94 11.24
N ASP A 68 13.83 13.24 12.52
CA ASP A 68 15.07 13.30 13.28
C ASP A 68 15.38 11.96 14.00
N ASP A 69 14.41 11.06 14.05
CA ASP A 69 14.50 9.73 14.68
C ASP A 69 14.62 8.62 13.62
N PRO A 70 15.73 7.86 13.57
CA PRO A 70 15.89 6.78 12.59
C PRO A 70 14.96 5.58 12.86
N ASN A 71 14.44 5.46 14.06
CA ASN A 71 13.59 4.35 14.49
C ASN A 71 12.10 4.69 14.40
N ALA A 72 11.75 5.86 13.83
CA ALA A 72 10.38 6.33 13.76
C ALA A 72 9.80 6.28 12.34
N ALA A 73 8.48 6.07 12.27
CA ALA A 73 7.66 6.21 11.08
C ALA A 73 6.33 6.87 11.45
N LEU A 74 5.64 7.42 10.44
CA LEU A 74 4.29 7.93 10.58
C LEU A 74 3.26 6.95 10.02
N MET A 75 2.06 7.03 10.55
CA MET A 75 0.88 6.42 9.99
C MET A 75 -0.22 7.48 9.92
N ASN A 76 -0.76 7.72 8.73
CA ASN A 76 -1.87 8.65 8.50
C ASN A 76 -3.23 8.04 8.89
N ALA A 77 -3.28 7.44 10.05
CA ALA A 77 -4.44 6.82 10.66
C ALA A 77 -4.30 6.85 12.17
N HIS A 78 -5.38 6.56 12.87
CA HIS A 78 -5.40 6.45 14.32
C HIS A 78 -6.22 5.24 14.77
N PHE A 79 -6.02 4.85 16.02
CA PHE A 79 -6.74 3.76 16.68
C PHE A 79 -7.79 4.36 17.60
N PRO A 80 -9.09 4.34 17.27
CA PRO A 80 -10.12 5.03 18.08
C PRO A 80 -10.25 4.49 19.50
N ALA A 81 -9.83 3.24 19.72
CA ALA A 81 -9.84 2.61 21.04
C ALA A 81 -8.71 3.06 21.98
N ILE A 82 -7.73 3.84 21.48
CA ILE A 82 -6.58 4.34 22.25
C ILE A 82 -6.72 5.85 22.46
N PRO A 83 -6.58 6.36 23.69
CA PRO A 83 -6.53 7.82 23.94
C PRO A 83 -5.34 8.49 23.26
N ILE A 84 -5.53 9.76 22.85
CA ILE A 84 -4.46 10.58 22.28
C ILE A 84 -3.40 10.84 23.37
N GLY A 85 -2.13 10.74 23.00
CA GLY A 85 -0.98 10.90 23.89
C GLY A 85 -0.63 9.66 24.72
N GLU A 86 -1.48 8.63 24.71
CA GLU A 86 -1.15 7.37 25.39
C GLU A 86 -0.13 6.57 24.58
N LYS A 87 0.89 6.04 25.25
CA LYS A 87 1.86 5.12 24.66
C LYS A 87 1.36 3.69 24.70
N PHE A 88 1.30 3.03 23.57
CA PHE A 88 0.82 1.66 23.40
C PHE A 88 1.71 0.84 22.48
N VAL A 89 1.40 -0.45 22.33
CA VAL A 89 2.14 -1.37 21.45
C VAL A 89 1.27 -1.73 20.24
N ILE A 90 1.83 -1.61 19.05
CA ILE A 90 1.24 -2.17 17.83
C ILE A 90 1.88 -3.51 17.51
N LEU A 91 1.06 -4.45 17.06
CA LEU A 91 1.47 -5.80 16.72
C LEU A 91 1.04 -6.13 15.27
N SER A 92 1.90 -6.85 14.54
CA SER A 92 1.47 -7.53 13.32
C SER A 92 0.53 -8.69 13.66
N GLN A 93 -0.25 -9.16 12.69
CA GLN A 93 -1.10 -10.33 12.88
C GLN A 93 -0.32 -11.53 13.44
N LEU A 94 0.86 -11.82 12.89
CA LEU A 94 1.72 -12.89 13.37
C LEU A 94 2.13 -12.72 14.84
N GLN A 95 2.38 -11.49 15.28
CA GLN A 95 2.73 -11.24 16.67
C GLN A 95 1.54 -11.37 17.62
N LEU A 96 0.32 -11.05 17.18
CA LEU A 96 -0.89 -11.34 17.92
C LEU A 96 -1.07 -12.85 18.14
N GLU A 97 -0.82 -13.64 17.10
CA GLU A 97 -0.83 -15.11 17.16
C GLU A 97 0.24 -15.65 18.15
N ILE A 98 1.49 -15.18 18.02
CA ILE A 98 2.61 -15.71 18.81
C ILE A 98 2.57 -15.25 20.27
N GLN A 99 2.34 -13.96 20.54
CA GLN A 99 2.49 -13.39 21.88
C GLN A 99 1.21 -13.45 22.71
N LEU A 100 0.05 -13.45 22.06
CA LEU A 100 -1.25 -13.43 22.73
C LEU A 100 -2.09 -14.69 22.48
N GLY A 101 -1.62 -15.62 21.63
CA GLY A 101 -2.32 -16.85 21.31
C GLY A 101 -3.60 -16.68 20.49
N LEU A 102 -3.83 -15.50 19.90
CA LEU A 102 -5.05 -15.18 19.17
C LEU A 102 -5.04 -15.89 17.80
N LYS A 103 -6.11 -16.60 17.46
CA LYS A 103 -6.16 -17.47 16.28
C LYS A 103 -7.12 -16.96 15.21
N THR A 104 -8.20 -16.30 15.62
CA THR A 104 -9.23 -15.82 14.71
C THR A 104 -9.09 -14.31 14.46
N ARG A 105 -9.70 -13.86 13.35
CA ARG A 105 -9.72 -12.43 13.04
C ARG A 105 -10.45 -11.62 14.10
N GLU A 106 -11.54 -12.17 14.60
CA GLU A 106 -12.40 -11.58 15.63
C GLU A 106 -11.62 -11.38 16.94
N GLU A 107 -10.87 -12.40 17.38
CA GLU A 107 -10.01 -12.31 18.57
C GLU A 107 -8.94 -11.23 18.43
N MET A 108 -8.42 -11.01 17.22
CA MET A 108 -7.36 -10.03 16.95
C MET A 108 -7.85 -8.58 16.89
N LEU A 109 -9.18 -8.37 16.88
CA LEU A 109 -9.76 -7.03 16.89
C LEU A 109 -9.83 -6.45 18.31
N GLY A 110 -9.72 -5.12 18.41
CA GLY A 110 -9.82 -4.40 19.67
C GLY A 110 -8.51 -4.34 20.46
N LEU A 111 -8.66 -4.05 21.73
CA LEU A 111 -7.56 -3.84 22.68
C LEU A 111 -7.19 -5.11 23.40
N HIS A 112 -5.89 -5.29 23.61
CA HIS A 112 -5.28 -6.35 24.40
C HIS A 112 -4.32 -5.75 25.41
N GLU A 113 -3.85 -6.56 26.34
CA GLU A 113 -2.75 -6.22 27.24
C GLU A 113 -1.51 -7.03 26.89
N LEU A 114 -0.36 -6.37 26.93
CA LEU A 114 0.94 -6.98 26.66
C LEU A 114 1.98 -6.46 27.65
N LYS A 115 2.75 -7.36 28.24
CA LYS A 115 3.92 -6.97 29.05
C LYS A 115 5.16 -6.86 28.16
N VAL A 116 5.79 -5.69 28.13
CA VAL A 116 7.05 -5.46 27.45
C VAL A 116 8.11 -5.05 28.47
N ALA A 117 9.18 -5.83 28.59
CA ALA A 117 10.20 -5.65 29.63
C ALA A 117 9.61 -5.52 31.05
N GLY A 118 8.63 -6.36 31.37
CA GLY A 118 7.95 -6.41 32.67
C GLY A 118 6.87 -5.33 32.90
N LYS A 119 6.74 -4.33 32.03
CA LYS A 119 5.74 -3.25 32.15
C LYS A 119 4.50 -3.57 31.31
N PRO A 120 3.28 -3.36 31.85
CA PRO A 120 2.05 -3.55 31.08
C PRO A 120 1.83 -2.39 30.11
N TYR A 121 1.36 -2.72 28.91
CA TYR A 121 0.95 -1.77 27.89
C TYR A 121 -0.36 -2.26 27.25
N LYS A 122 -1.18 -1.32 26.81
CA LYS A 122 -2.23 -1.63 25.84
C LYS A 122 -1.57 -2.08 24.54
N ALA A 123 -2.09 -3.13 23.93
CA ALA A 123 -1.63 -3.64 22.66
C ALA A 123 -2.80 -3.71 21.66
N ILE A 124 -2.53 -3.44 20.38
CA ILE A 124 -3.53 -3.50 19.33
C ILE A 124 -2.92 -3.99 18.03
N GLY A 125 -3.70 -4.79 17.30
CA GLY A 125 -3.31 -5.24 15.97
C GLY A 125 -3.33 -4.11 14.95
N ARG A 126 -2.27 -3.99 14.14
CA ARG A 126 -2.27 -3.09 12.97
C ARG A 126 -3.12 -3.69 11.85
N LEU A 127 -4.39 -3.82 12.10
CA LEU A 127 -5.41 -4.37 11.21
C LEU A 127 -6.28 -3.23 10.69
N LYS A 128 -6.79 -3.39 9.47
CA LYS A 128 -7.62 -2.36 8.84
C LYS A 128 -8.85 -1.97 9.68
N GLU A 129 -9.44 -2.94 10.34
CA GLU A 129 -10.65 -2.79 11.16
C GLU A 129 -10.38 -2.07 12.49
N ASN A 130 -9.13 -2.05 12.94
CA ASN A 130 -8.73 -1.37 14.18
C ASN A 130 -8.36 0.10 13.98
N VAL A 131 -8.30 0.58 12.73
CA VAL A 131 -7.82 1.93 12.41
C VAL A 131 -8.87 2.75 11.68
N LEU A 132 -8.88 4.05 11.94
CA LEU A 132 -9.59 5.04 11.16
C LEU A 132 -8.60 5.96 10.43
N PRO A 133 -8.89 6.38 9.20
CA PRO A 133 -8.01 7.28 8.47
C PRO A 133 -7.91 8.65 9.13
N SER A 134 -6.74 9.26 9.07
CA SER A 134 -6.51 10.65 9.43
C SER A 134 -7.02 11.60 8.34
N SER A 135 -7.33 12.85 8.72
CA SER A 135 -7.52 13.91 7.74
C SER A 135 -6.22 14.26 6.98
N TRP A 136 -5.05 13.96 7.55
CA TRP A 136 -3.77 14.16 6.90
C TRP A 136 -3.44 13.02 5.95
N GLN A 137 -3.35 13.37 4.67
CA GLN A 137 -2.97 12.44 3.60
C GLN A 137 -1.66 12.90 2.96
N ILE A 138 -0.99 11.99 2.27
CA ILE A 138 0.29 12.28 1.63
C ILE A 138 0.17 12.13 0.11
N LEU A 139 0.75 13.06 -0.61
CA LEU A 139 1.03 12.94 -2.03
C LEU A 139 2.50 12.53 -2.15
N ASP A 140 2.72 11.32 -2.61
CA ASP A 140 4.06 10.75 -2.78
C ASP A 140 4.39 10.64 -4.27
N ARG A 141 5.53 11.21 -4.65
CA ARG A 141 6.07 11.12 -5.99
C ARG A 141 7.18 10.07 -6.00
N ASP A 142 6.88 8.89 -6.49
CA ASP A 142 7.86 7.81 -6.62
C ASP A 142 8.38 7.73 -8.07
N ILE A 143 9.64 8.14 -8.27
CA ILE A 143 10.33 8.08 -9.57
C ILE A 143 11.38 6.97 -9.50
N ASP A 144 11.32 6.07 -10.49
CA ASP A 144 12.29 4.99 -10.66
C ASP A 144 12.71 4.83 -12.15
N ALA A 145 13.50 3.82 -12.43
CA ALA A 145 14.01 3.55 -13.78
C ALA A 145 12.90 3.23 -14.82
N HIS A 146 11.69 2.93 -14.38
CA HIS A 146 10.55 2.62 -15.25
C HIS A 146 9.57 3.78 -15.40
N THR A 147 9.84 4.90 -14.74
CA THR A 147 9.03 6.11 -14.88
C THR A 147 9.27 6.72 -16.26
N PRO A 148 8.22 6.92 -17.07
CA PRO A 148 8.39 7.57 -18.40
C PRO A 148 9.06 8.92 -18.28
N PRO A 149 9.97 9.29 -19.22
CA PRO A 149 10.71 10.55 -19.17
C PRO A 149 9.81 11.78 -19.00
N LYS A 150 8.67 11.82 -19.70
CA LYS A 150 7.69 12.91 -19.57
C LYS A 150 7.21 13.16 -18.12
N PHE A 151 7.30 12.17 -17.23
CA PHE A 151 6.94 12.29 -15.81
C PHE A 151 8.18 12.38 -14.91
N ALA A 152 9.26 11.69 -15.28
CA ALA A 152 10.50 11.73 -14.50
C ALA A 152 11.12 13.14 -14.50
N ASP A 153 11.05 13.85 -15.64
CA ASP A 153 11.65 15.16 -15.84
C ASP A 153 10.82 16.33 -15.32
N LEU A 154 9.60 16.07 -14.78
CA LEU A 154 8.78 17.12 -14.19
C LEU A 154 9.53 17.78 -13.01
N THR A 155 9.56 19.09 -12.98
CA THR A 155 9.90 19.81 -11.76
C THR A 155 8.85 19.53 -10.68
N TYR A 156 9.17 19.81 -9.42
CA TYR A 156 8.18 19.65 -8.34
C TYR A 156 6.93 20.54 -8.58
N ALA A 157 7.11 21.76 -9.04
CA ALA A 157 6.02 22.67 -9.36
C ALA A 157 5.16 22.13 -10.52
N SER A 158 5.78 21.68 -11.61
CA SER A 158 5.06 21.08 -12.75
C SER A 158 4.33 19.79 -12.35
N TRP A 159 4.93 18.98 -11.48
CA TRP A 159 4.29 17.79 -10.95
C TRP A 159 3.03 18.15 -10.13
N LEU A 160 3.06 19.18 -9.30
CA LEU A 160 1.86 19.64 -8.56
C LEU A 160 0.74 20.11 -9.49
N ILE A 161 1.07 20.72 -10.64
CA ILE A 161 0.09 21.09 -11.67
C ILE A 161 -0.59 19.85 -12.25
N GLU A 162 0.19 18.81 -12.55
CA GLU A 162 -0.38 17.54 -13.03
C GLU A 162 -1.23 16.85 -11.95
N VAL A 163 -0.80 16.89 -10.69
CA VAL A 163 -1.58 16.34 -9.56
C VAL A 163 -2.88 17.13 -9.32
N GLU A 164 -2.90 18.44 -9.58
CA GLU A 164 -4.13 19.24 -9.52
C GLU A 164 -5.22 18.71 -10.49
N LYS A 165 -4.83 18.19 -11.65
CA LYS A 165 -5.79 17.57 -12.59
C LYS A 165 -6.42 16.31 -11.98
N LEU A 166 -5.67 15.58 -11.13
CA LEU A 166 -6.15 14.41 -10.39
C LEU A 166 -6.98 14.80 -9.17
N LEU A 167 -6.56 15.85 -8.47
CA LEU A 167 -7.14 16.34 -7.20
C LEU A 167 -7.55 17.80 -7.33
N PRO A 168 -8.70 18.10 -7.93
CA PRO A 168 -9.17 19.47 -8.09
C PRO A 168 -9.31 20.20 -6.75
N GLY A 169 -8.74 21.40 -6.65
CA GLY A 169 -8.69 22.21 -5.42
C GLY A 169 -7.39 22.07 -4.63
N LEU A 170 -6.44 21.24 -5.09
CA LEU A 170 -5.14 21.11 -4.45
C LEU A 170 -4.38 22.44 -4.40
N SER A 171 -4.49 23.29 -5.41
CA SER A 171 -3.81 24.60 -5.47
C SER A 171 -4.19 25.50 -4.31
N THR A 172 -5.44 25.47 -3.85
CA THR A 172 -5.97 26.26 -2.73
C THR A 172 -5.93 25.55 -1.38
N ALA A 173 -5.59 24.26 -1.36
CA ALA A 173 -5.48 23.50 -0.13
C ALA A 173 -4.20 23.83 0.63
N ALA A 174 -4.28 23.77 1.98
CA ALA A 174 -3.09 23.84 2.83
C ALA A 174 -2.17 22.66 2.55
N LYS A 175 -0.87 22.92 2.39
CA LYS A 175 0.14 21.91 2.04
C LYS A 175 1.38 22.04 2.93
N ILE A 176 1.99 20.89 3.22
CA ILE A 176 3.31 20.83 3.85
C ILE A 176 4.21 20.04 2.91
N SER A 177 5.17 20.72 2.31
CA SER A 177 6.15 20.08 1.42
C SER A 177 7.42 19.75 2.21
N THR A 178 7.89 18.50 2.08
CA THR A 178 9.05 17.98 2.79
C THR A 178 9.92 17.17 1.83
N LEU A 179 11.20 17.04 2.12
CA LEU A 179 12.07 16.10 1.39
C LEU A 179 11.76 14.67 1.81
N SER A 180 11.76 13.74 0.88
CA SER A 180 11.77 12.31 1.22
C SER A 180 13.07 11.94 1.95
N SER A 181 13.06 10.85 2.72
CA SER A 181 14.26 10.44 3.45
C SER A 181 15.49 10.24 2.55
N SER A 182 15.33 9.72 1.33
CA SER A 182 16.41 9.55 0.37
C SER A 182 16.92 10.87 -0.23
N ALA A 183 16.07 11.87 -0.41
CA ALA A 183 16.46 13.18 -0.93
C ALA A 183 17.32 13.99 0.07
N ARG A 184 17.42 13.55 1.32
CA ARG A 184 18.22 14.16 2.37
C ARG A 184 19.66 13.63 2.42
N VAL A 185 19.96 12.48 1.77
CA VAL A 185 21.28 11.87 1.81
C VAL A 185 22.19 12.53 0.79
N VAL A 186 23.40 12.90 1.23
CA VAL A 186 24.39 13.63 0.44
C VAL A 186 25.73 12.90 0.46
N ARG A 187 26.35 12.76 -0.71
CA ARG A 187 27.70 12.23 -0.92
C ARG A 187 28.52 13.28 -1.67
N LYS A 188 29.65 13.69 -1.10
CA LYS A 188 30.55 14.69 -1.73
C LYS A 188 29.79 15.91 -2.27
N GLY A 189 28.86 16.45 -1.50
CA GLY A 189 28.03 17.60 -1.86
C GLY A 189 26.83 17.33 -2.80
N LYS A 190 26.73 16.14 -3.40
CA LYS A 190 25.63 15.76 -4.29
C LYS A 190 24.55 14.97 -3.56
N VAL A 191 23.29 15.30 -3.80
CA VAL A 191 22.13 14.53 -3.29
C VAL A 191 22.11 13.16 -3.96
N MET A 192 21.97 12.10 -3.15
CA MET A 192 21.97 10.70 -3.64
C MET A 192 20.62 10.25 -4.17
N GLY A 193 19.53 10.87 -3.72
CA GLY A 193 18.18 10.53 -4.17
C GLY A 193 17.76 11.35 -5.38
N THR A 194 16.59 11.02 -5.91
CA THR A 194 15.98 11.67 -7.08
C THR A 194 15.46 13.09 -6.80
N GLY A 195 15.67 13.63 -5.59
CA GLY A 195 15.13 14.94 -5.19
C GLY A 195 13.63 14.91 -4.87
N ASN A 196 13.01 13.74 -4.85
CA ASN A 196 11.59 13.57 -4.54
C ASN A 196 11.24 14.08 -3.16
N GLY A 197 10.03 14.60 -3.03
CA GLY A 197 9.46 15.08 -1.79
C GLY A 197 8.11 14.45 -1.51
N HIS A 198 7.69 14.61 -0.26
CA HIS A 198 6.32 14.31 0.17
C HIS A 198 5.56 15.63 0.30
N THR A 199 4.32 15.64 -0.17
CA THR A 199 3.39 16.75 0.09
C THR A 199 2.27 16.23 0.96
N TRP A 200 2.16 16.78 2.15
CA TRP A 200 1.07 16.48 3.08
C TRP A 200 -0.06 17.46 2.86
N ILE A 201 -1.26 16.94 2.78
CA ILE A 201 -2.50 17.71 2.62
C ILE A 201 -3.51 17.30 3.67
N GLN A 202 -4.39 18.21 4.04
CA GLN A 202 -5.49 17.91 4.96
C GLN A 202 -6.78 17.81 4.16
N VAL A 203 -7.43 16.65 4.19
CA VAL A 203 -8.72 16.41 3.52
C VAL A 203 -9.88 16.80 4.43
N GLN A 204 -11.00 17.18 3.84
CA GLN A 204 -12.20 17.57 4.57
C GLN A 204 -12.89 16.37 5.20
N ASP A 205 -13.02 15.28 4.44
CA ASP A 205 -13.63 14.03 4.90
C ASP A 205 -12.63 12.85 4.79
N PRO A 206 -11.99 12.44 5.90
CA PRO A 206 -11.09 11.30 5.90
C PRO A 206 -11.80 9.95 5.74
N SER A 207 -13.09 9.85 6.03
CA SER A 207 -13.85 8.59 5.87
C SER A 207 -13.94 8.15 4.41
N ASP A 208 -13.74 9.09 3.48
CA ASP A 208 -13.85 8.92 2.05
C ASP A 208 -12.53 8.48 1.36
N VAL A 209 -11.46 8.34 2.12
CA VAL A 209 -10.10 8.10 1.59
C VAL A 209 -10.02 6.87 0.67
N GLU A 210 -10.77 5.80 0.93
CA GLU A 210 -10.75 4.61 0.06
C GLU A 210 -11.41 4.87 -1.30
N ARG A 211 -12.53 5.60 -1.32
CA ARG A 211 -13.17 6.03 -2.58
C ARG A 211 -12.23 6.94 -3.36
N VAL A 212 -11.65 7.92 -2.68
CA VAL A 212 -10.68 8.86 -3.28
C VAL A 212 -9.51 8.11 -3.89
N ARG A 213 -8.92 7.16 -3.18
CA ARG A 213 -7.82 6.34 -3.69
C ARG A 213 -8.18 5.63 -5.00
N THR A 214 -9.39 5.05 -5.06
CA THR A 214 -9.87 4.37 -6.25
C THR A 214 -10.12 5.36 -7.39
N ALA A 215 -10.78 6.49 -7.10
CA ALA A 215 -11.05 7.51 -8.08
C ALA A 215 -9.76 8.13 -8.66
N LEU A 216 -8.73 8.33 -7.84
CA LEU A 216 -7.40 8.77 -8.29
C LEU A 216 -6.77 7.81 -9.28
N GLN A 217 -6.87 6.49 -9.06
CA GLN A 217 -6.35 5.50 -10.01
C GLN A 217 -7.06 5.60 -11.35
N ILE A 218 -8.38 5.63 -11.35
CA ILE A 218 -9.17 5.72 -12.57
C ILE A 218 -8.91 7.04 -13.29
N LYS A 219 -8.88 8.15 -12.56
CA LYS A 219 -8.61 9.46 -13.12
C LYS A 219 -7.19 9.55 -13.70
N ALA A 220 -6.21 8.91 -13.08
CA ALA A 220 -4.85 8.84 -13.62
C ALA A 220 -4.79 8.06 -14.95
N ILE A 221 -5.59 7.00 -15.08
CA ILE A 221 -5.72 6.27 -16.34
C ILE A 221 -6.40 7.16 -17.40
N GLU A 222 -7.54 7.78 -17.05
CA GLU A 222 -8.32 8.64 -17.95
C GLU A 222 -7.50 9.82 -18.51
N LEU A 223 -6.64 10.40 -17.69
CA LEU A 223 -5.79 11.55 -18.07
C LEU A 223 -4.41 11.15 -18.63
N GLU A 224 -4.17 9.86 -18.86
CA GLU A 224 -2.87 9.33 -19.32
C GLU A 224 -1.69 9.71 -18.39
N LEU A 225 -1.97 9.88 -17.09
CA LEU A 225 -1.00 10.15 -16.03
C LEU A 225 -0.55 8.88 -15.29
N SER A 226 -0.72 7.73 -15.96
CA SER A 226 -0.36 6.42 -15.45
C SER A 226 0.41 5.62 -16.50
N TRP A 227 1.08 4.57 -16.05
CA TRP A 227 1.81 3.67 -16.94
C TRP A 227 1.87 2.26 -16.38
N ARG A 228 2.20 1.30 -17.24
CA ARG A 228 2.46 -0.09 -16.87
C ARG A 228 3.90 -0.20 -16.39
N LYS A 229 4.10 -0.57 -15.12
CA LYS A 229 5.43 -0.77 -14.53
C LYS A 229 5.78 -2.26 -14.55
N PRO A 230 6.92 -2.69 -15.13
CA PRO A 230 7.32 -4.08 -15.10
C PRO A 230 7.43 -4.60 -13.67
N ARG A 231 6.98 -5.81 -13.45
CA ARG A 231 7.22 -6.59 -12.23
C ARG A 231 8.13 -7.74 -12.58
N TYR A 232 9.17 -7.92 -11.82
CA TYR A 232 10.16 -8.94 -12.05
C TYR A 232 9.88 -10.14 -11.17
N SER A 233 10.16 -11.34 -11.73
CA SER A 233 10.14 -12.58 -10.97
C SER A 233 11.11 -12.47 -9.80
N ARG A 234 10.69 -13.00 -8.65
CA ARG A 234 11.55 -13.03 -7.49
C ARG A 234 12.69 -14.04 -7.66
N THR A 235 12.38 -15.19 -8.24
CA THR A 235 13.33 -16.28 -8.47
C THR A 235 14.22 -15.99 -9.66
N LYS A 236 13.73 -15.19 -10.61
CA LYS A 236 14.45 -14.76 -11.82
C LYS A 236 14.36 -13.23 -11.97
N PRO A 237 15.23 -12.46 -11.27
CA PRO A 237 15.11 -11.00 -11.17
C PRO A 237 15.23 -10.24 -12.49
N THR A 238 15.66 -10.86 -13.58
CA THR A 238 15.73 -10.28 -14.92
C THR A 238 14.51 -10.58 -15.77
N GLU A 239 13.66 -11.54 -15.36
CA GLU A 239 12.46 -11.93 -16.09
C GLU A 239 11.27 -11.09 -15.66
N VAL A 240 10.62 -10.43 -16.63
CA VAL A 240 9.37 -9.70 -16.39
C VAL A 240 8.25 -10.72 -16.26
N CYS A 241 7.72 -10.87 -15.06
CA CYS A 241 6.59 -11.75 -14.77
C CYS A 241 5.22 -11.05 -14.87
N GLY A 242 5.19 -9.79 -15.31
CA GLY A 242 3.97 -9.00 -15.57
C GLY A 242 4.16 -7.52 -15.35
N TYR A 243 3.03 -6.80 -15.23
CA TYR A 243 3.04 -5.35 -15.11
C TYR A 243 2.14 -4.91 -13.95
N GLY A 244 2.58 -3.92 -13.21
CA GLY A 244 1.78 -3.23 -12.20
C GLY A 244 1.28 -1.89 -12.72
N PHE A 245 0.27 -1.37 -12.04
CA PHE A 245 -0.14 0.02 -12.19
C PHE A 245 0.87 0.93 -11.52
N ALA A 246 1.26 1.99 -12.21
CA ALA A 246 1.98 3.12 -11.64
C ALA A 246 1.39 4.43 -12.20
N SER A 247 1.51 5.50 -11.45
CA SER A 247 1.06 6.83 -11.88
C SER A 247 1.99 7.90 -11.30
N ILE A 248 1.76 9.14 -11.71
CA ILE A 248 2.51 10.29 -11.17
C ILE A 248 2.35 10.49 -9.67
N LEU A 249 1.40 9.77 -9.06
CA LEU A 249 1.12 9.77 -7.62
C LEU A 249 1.03 8.32 -7.11
N ASP A 250 1.84 7.96 -6.10
CA ASP A 250 1.67 6.67 -5.42
C ASP A 250 0.41 6.67 -4.55
N ASN A 251 -0.68 6.14 -5.12
CA ASN A 251 -1.96 6.05 -4.43
C ASN A 251 -1.97 5.05 -3.27
N SER A 252 -0.95 4.20 -3.15
CA SER A 252 -0.88 3.19 -2.10
C SER A 252 -0.72 3.81 -0.72
N VAL A 253 -0.14 5.01 -0.62
CA VAL A 253 0.03 5.76 0.63
C VAL A 253 -1.29 6.28 1.23
N TRP A 254 -2.38 6.26 0.46
CA TRP A 254 -3.74 6.59 0.92
C TRP A 254 -4.45 5.42 1.60
N THR A 255 -3.81 4.25 1.72
CA THR A 255 -4.40 3.12 2.44
C THR A 255 -4.33 3.37 3.95
N PRO A 256 -5.45 3.37 4.68
CA PRO A 256 -5.43 3.54 6.13
C PRO A 256 -4.53 2.48 6.81
N GLY A 257 -3.76 2.91 7.81
CA GLY A 257 -2.84 2.03 8.51
C GLY A 257 -1.51 1.73 7.80
N ARG A 258 -1.28 2.31 6.61
CA ARG A 258 0.02 2.20 5.93
C ARG A 258 1.07 3.04 6.64
N LEU A 259 2.27 2.48 6.76
CA LEU A 259 3.41 3.19 7.34
C LEU A 259 4.07 4.09 6.30
N ILE A 260 4.41 5.29 6.73
CA ILE A 260 5.14 6.29 5.97
C ILE A 260 6.52 6.42 6.60
N PHE A 261 7.54 5.92 5.89
CA PHE A 261 8.90 5.83 6.39
C PHE A 261 9.65 7.17 6.22
N ASN A 262 9.31 8.13 7.07
CA ASN A 262 9.90 9.47 7.11
C ASN A 262 11.07 9.60 8.07
N GLY A 263 11.41 8.54 8.80
CA GLY A 263 12.47 8.51 9.77
C GLY A 263 13.82 8.95 9.18
N ARG A 264 14.74 9.38 10.05
CA ARG A 264 16.08 9.78 9.64
C ARG A 264 16.78 8.62 8.92
N PRO A 265 17.32 8.83 7.72
CA PRO A 265 18.13 7.80 7.07
C PRO A 265 19.34 7.45 7.92
N THR A 266 19.66 6.18 8.01
CA THR A 266 20.94 5.69 8.54
C THR A 266 21.91 5.59 7.36
N VAL A 267 23.11 6.16 7.51
CA VAL A 267 24.06 6.28 6.41
C VAL A 267 25.42 5.74 6.79
N ALA A 268 26.11 5.10 5.85
CA ALA A 268 27.48 4.64 6.01
C ALA A 268 28.46 5.83 6.10
N PRO A 269 29.70 5.63 6.60
CA PRO A 269 30.77 6.63 6.59
C PRO A 269 30.98 7.26 5.21
N GLY A 270 31.18 8.57 5.17
CA GLY A 270 31.31 9.36 3.93
C GLY A 270 30.02 9.88 3.33
N LEU A 271 28.88 9.52 3.90
CA LEU A 271 27.59 10.10 3.60
C LEU A 271 27.12 11.01 4.74
N THR A 272 26.33 12.02 4.41
CA THR A 272 25.71 12.93 5.39
C THR A 272 24.21 13.04 5.15
N VAL A 273 23.46 13.40 6.19
CA VAL A 273 22.00 13.58 6.12
C VAL A 273 21.67 15.05 6.37
N LYS A 274 21.06 15.70 5.38
CA LYS A 274 20.53 17.06 5.54
C LYS A 274 19.38 17.07 6.57
N PRO A 275 19.25 18.13 7.37
CA PRO A 275 18.09 18.29 8.25
C PRO A 275 16.80 18.38 7.43
N GLN A 276 15.70 17.90 8.00
CA GLN A 276 14.40 18.03 7.38
C GLN A 276 13.94 19.49 7.42
N LYS A 277 13.50 19.97 6.28
CA LYS A 277 12.84 21.27 6.15
C LYS A 277 11.41 21.04 5.67
N ALA A 278 10.46 21.65 6.35
CA ALA A 278 9.06 21.67 5.98
C ALA A 278 8.70 23.07 5.47
N THR A 279 8.13 23.14 4.27
CA THR A 279 7.57 24.38 3.73
C THR A 279 6.05 24.30 3.85
N ILE A 280 5.46 25.25 4.55
CA ILE A 280 4.00 25.32 4.76
C ILE A 280 3.42 26.31 3.76
N THR A 281 2.46 25.86 2.97
CA THR A 281 1.58 26.70 2.15
C THR A 281 0.24 26.79 2.87
N GLN A 282 -0.22 27.98 3.15
CA GLN A 282 -1.52 28.22 3.77
C GLN A 282 -2.65 27.88 2.80
N GLY A 283 -3.80 27.50 3.33
CA GLY A 283 -4.99 27.16 2.55
C GLY A 283 -6.05 26.47 3.39
N GLY A 284 -7.12 26.04 2.75
CA GLY A 284 -8.19 25.25 3.37
C GLY A 284 -7.91 23.75 3.37
N ARG A 285 -8.87 22.98 3.88
CA ARG A 285 -8.89 21.53 3.69
C ARG A 285 -9.32 21.20 2.27
N LEU A 286 -8.75 20.15 1.71
CA LEU A 286 -9.12 19.68 0.38
C LEU A 286 -10.49 19.01 0.41
N ASP A 287 -11.41 19.52 -0.41
CA ASP A 287 -12.70 18.89 -0.63
C ASP A 287 -12.57 17.75 -1.67
N THR A 288 -12.53 16.52 -1.17
CA THR A 288 -12.40 15.31 -1.99
C THR A 288 -13.71 14.88 -2.67
N SER A 289 -14.85 15.48 -2.33
CA SER A 289 -16.16 15.17 -2.96
C SER A 289 -16.16 15.52 -4.44
N ARG A 290 -15.33 16.47 -4.86
CA ARG A 290 -15.16 16.88 -6.27
C ARG A 290 -14.53 15.81 -7.16
N LEU A 291 -13.84 14.84 -6.56
CA LEU A 291 -13.29 13.71 -7.29
C LEU A 291 -14.36 12.62 -7.43
N VAL A 292 -15.03 12.59 -8.57
CA VAL A 292 -16.10 11.63 -8.84
C VAL A 292 -15.51 10.29 -9.25
N LEU A 293 -15.98 9.21 -8.63
CA LEU A 293 -15.72 7.85 -9.09
C LEU A 293 -16.72 7.54 -10.22
N PRO A 294 -16.25 7.25 -11.46
CA PRO A 294 -17.15 6.88 -12.54
C PRO A 294 -17.94 5.59 -12.25
N ASP A 295 -19.01 5.37 -12.98
CA ASP A 295 -19.72 4.09 -12.94
C ASP A 295 -18.86 2.93 -13.46
N THR A 296 -19.32 1.70 -13.18
CA THR A 296 -18.61 0.47 -13.50
C THR A 296 -18.28 0.32 -14.99
N ASP A 297 -19.20 0.71 -15.87
CA ASP A 297 -19.04 0.49 -17.30
C ASP A 297 -18.04 1.50 -17.89
N LYS A 298 -18.08 2.75 -17.43
CA LYS A 298 -17.08 3.75 -17.76
C LYS A 298 -15.68 3.35 -17.27
N ILE A 299 -15.58 2.81 -16.04
CA ILE A 299 -14.32 2.29 -15.50
C ILE A 299 -13.75 1.18 -16.39
N ARG A 300 -14.58 0.21 -16.80
CA ARG A 300 -14.16 -0.86 -17.71
C ARG A 300 -13.70 -0.33 -19.06
N SER A 301 -14.43 0.64 -19.62
CA SER A 301 -14.06 1.29 -20.89
C SER A 301 -12.70 1.98 -20.78
N ILE A 302 -12.49 2.84 -19.79
CA ILE A 302 -11.22 3.55 -19.54
C ILE A 302 -10.06 2.55 -19.43
N SER A 303 -10.25 1.49 -18.65
CA SER A 303 -9.21 0.48 -18.40
C SER A 303 -8.82 -0.29 -19.66
N ARG A 304 -9.79 -0.73 -20.44
CA ARG A 304 -9.54 -1.45 -21.70
C ARG A 304 -8.77 -0.59 -22.69
N THR A 305 -9.14 0.67 -22.81
CA THR A 305 -8.46 1.62 -23.70
C THR A 305 -7.00 1.80 -23.29
N ALA A 306 -6.70 1.83 -22.01
CA ALA A 306 -5.36 2.01 -21.46
C ALA A 306 -4.57 0.69 -21.31
N GLY A 307 -5.15 -0.46 -21.67
CA GLY A 307 -4.51 -1.77 -21.58
C GLY A 307 -4.35 -2.27 -20.13
N PHE A 308 -5.20 -1.79 -19.20
CA PHE A 308 -5.29 -2.29 -17.84
C PHE A 308 -6.50 -3.23 -17.71
N GLU A 309 -6.31 -4.34 -17.02
CA GLU A 309 -7.41 -5.19 -16.59
C GLU A 309 -7.84 -4.78 -15.18
N ILE A 310 -9.09 -4.41 -15.01
CA ILE A 310 -9.66 -4.00 -13.71
C ILE A 310 -10.63 -5.07 -13.25
N GLN A 311 -10.32 -5.71 -12.13
CA GLN A 311 -11.27 -6.54 -11.41
C GLN A 311 -12.04 -5.70 -10.38
N LEU A 312 -13.36 -5.64 -10.58
CA LEU A 312 -14.27 -5.01 -9.64
C LEU A 312 -14.56 -6.00 -8.50
N ARG A 313 -14.06 -5.76 -7.30
CA ARG A 313 -14.46 -6.53 -6.13
C ARG A 313 -15.76 -5.99 -5.56
N LYS A 314 -16.79 -6.83 -5.46
CA LYS A 314 -17.92 -6.60 -4.56
C LYS A 314 -17.44 -6.83 -3.12
N GLY A 315 -16.97 -5.81 -2.47
CA GLY A 315 -16.72 -5.78 -1.03
C GLY A 315 -17.49 -4.62 -0.44
N ALA A 316 -17.67 -4.57 0.88
CA ALA A 316 -18.43 -3.53 1.59
C ALA A 316 -17.93 -2.09 1.32
N SER A 317 -16.83 -1.90 0.61
CA SER A 317 -16.22 -0.62 0.25
C SER A 317 -16.09 -0.35 -1.26
N GLY A 318 -16.60 -1.22 -2.14
CA GLY A 318 -16.55 -0.99 -3.60
C GLY A 318 -15.14 -0.84 -4.19
N ILE A 319 -14.12 -1.46 -3.57
CA ILE A 319 -12.72 -1.29 -3.96
C ILE A 319 -12.44 -1.95 -5.30
N LEU A 320 -11.90 -1.17 -6.23
CA LEU A 320 -11.31 -1.64 -7.47
C LEU A 320 -9.89 -2.18 -7.23
N ALA A 321 -9.65 -3.43 -7.58
CA ALA A 321 -8.30 -3.93 -7.74
C ALA A 321 -7.93 -3.92 -9.22
N ILE A 322 -6.84 -3.27 -9.57
CA ILE A 322 -6.28 -3.35 -10.92
C ILE A 322 -5.43 -4.61 -10.97
N HIS A 323 -5.89 -5.61 -11.72
CA HIS A 323 -5.12 -6.82 -11.99
C HIS A 323 -4.32 -6.64 -13.27
N THR A 324 -3.08 -7.06 -13.22
CA THR A 324 -2.18 -7.05 -14.37
C THR A 324 -1.51 -8.40 -14.60
N GLN A 325 -1.84 -9.41 -13.80
CA GLN A 325 -1.20 -10.72 -13.88
C GLN A 325 -2.15 -11.84 -13.46
N ASP A 326 -2.26 -12.82 -14.33
CA ASP A 326 -2.82 -14.10 -14.00
C ASP A 326 -1.76 -14.96 -13.28
N LEU A 327 -2.21 -15.81 -12.39
CA LEU A 327 -1.42 -16.89 -11.85
C LEU A 327 -1.35 -18.01 -12.88
N HIS A 328 -0.18 -18.60 -13.04
CA HIS A 328 0.04 -19.78 -13.90
C HIS A 328 0.48 -20.98 -13.08
N LEU A 329 0.21 -22.19 -13.58
CA LEU A 329 0.58 -23.42 -12.88
C LEU A 329 2.09 -23.64 -12.77
N ASP A 330 2.85 -23.11 -13.71
CA ASP A 330 4.32 -23.11 -13.74
C ASP A 330 4.96 -21.96 -12.96
N THR A 331 4.15 -21.03 -12.43
CA THR A 331 4.66 -19.93 -11.60
C THR A 331 5.42 -20.49 -10.39
N GLU A 332 6.68 -20.11 -10.26
CA GLU A 332 7.51 -20.48 -9.13
C GLU A 332 7.14 -19.67 -7.88
N ILE A 333 7.01 -20.35 -6.76
CA ILE A 333 6.79 -19.77 -5.43
C ILE A 333 7.85 -20.24 -4.47
N GLU A 334 8.26 -19.36 -3.57
CA GLU A 334 9.27 -19.65 -2.55
C GLU A 334 8.62 -19.65 -1.17
N PHE A 335 9.02 -20.61 -0.35
CA PHE A 335 8.62 -20.72 1.05
C PHE A 335 9.71 -20.20 1.99
N ARG A 336 9.36 -20.00 3.25
CA ARG A 336 10.28 -19.52 4.31
C ARG A 336 11.52 -20.41 4.47
N SER A 337 11.40 -21.68 4.16
CA SER A 337 12.53 -22.62 4.16
C SER A 337 13.56 -22.36 3.07
N GLY A 338 13.32 -21.43 2.16
CA GLY A 338 14.10 -21.26 0.93
C GLY A 338 13.76 -22.25 -0.18
N ALA A 339 12.83 -23.20 0.07
CA ALA A 339 12.41 -24.13 -0.96
C ALA A 339 11.58 -23.42 -2.03
N ILE A 340 11.94 -23.64 -3.29
CA ILE A 340 11.23 -23.13 -4.46
C ILE A 340 10.49 -24.28 -5.13
N THR A 341 9.24 -24.04 -5.51
CA THR A 341 8.42 -25.03 -6.24
C THR A 341 7.43 -24.31 -7.15
N THR A 342 6.82 -25.01 -8.09
CA THR A 342 5.76 -24.46 -8.92
C THR A 342 4.42 -24.45 -8.19
N VAL A 343 3.51 -23.56 -8.61
CA VAL A 343 2.12 -23.51 -8.10
C VAL A 343 1.46 -24.89 -8.27
N SER A 344 1.65 -25.54 -9.41
CA SER A 344 1.13 -26.89 -9.66
C SER A 344 1.60 -27.91 -8.62
N ALA A 345 2.89 -27.97 -8.36
CA ALA A 345 3.47 -28.92 -7.40
C ALA A 345 3.06 -28.61 -5.95
N ALA A 346 2.92 -27.34 -5.60
CA ALA A 346 2.42 -26.94 -4.29
C ALA A 346 0.94 -27.31 -4.11
N LEU A 347 0.10 -27.05 -5.13
CA LEU A 347 -1.32 -27.38 -5.09
C LEU A 347 -1.60 -28.88 -5.01
N ALA A 348 -0.73 -29.72 -5.58
CA ALA A 348 -0.84 -31.18 -5.49
C ALA A 348 -0.71 -31.69 -4.04
N LYS A 349 -0.03 -30.92 -3.18
CA LYS A 349 0.19 -31.24 -1.75
C LYS A 349 -0.72 -30.47 -0.81
N LEU A 350 -1.46 -29.48 -1.32
CA LEU A 350 -2.30 -28.59 -0.49
C LEU A 350 -3.73 -29.15 -0.42
N PRO A 351 -4.20 -29.58 0.75
CA PRO A 351 -5.57 -30.04 0.95
C PRO A 351 -6.60 -28.94 0.59
N PRO A 352 -7.80 -29.33 0.14
CA PRO A 352 -8.89 -28.36 -0.10
C PRO A 352 -9.22 -27.55 1.16
N GLY A 353 -9.37 -26.24 1.01
CA GLY A 353 -9.69 -25.32 2.11
C GLY A 353 -8.50 -24.86 2.94
N GLU A 354 -7.33 -25.47 2.77
CA GLU A 354 -6.12 -25.03 3.45
C GLU A 354 -5.43 -23.88 2.75
N LYS A 355 -4.54 -23.21 3.49
CA LYS A 355 -3.71 -22.08 3.02
C LYS A 355 -2.25 -22.41 3.28
N GLN A 356 -1.43 -22.28 2.26
CA GLN A 356 0.02 -22.42 2.39
C GLN A 356 0.69 -21.05 2.25
N ARG A 357 1.35 -20.57 3.30
CA ARG A 357 2.09 -19.31 3.26
C ARG A 357 3.27 -19.43 2.28
N CYS A 358 3.46 -18.38 1.50
CA CYS A 358 4.55 -18.27 0.53
C CYS A 358 4.96 -16.82 0.37
N GLN A 359 6.10 -16.63 -0.27
CA GLN A 359 6.47 -15.32 -0.78
C GLN A 359 5.70 -15.06 -2.07
N THR A 360 5.24 -13.82 -2.26
CA THR A 360 4.53 -13.49 -3.49
C THR A 360 5.48 -13.51 -4.68
N PRO A 361 5.17 -14.24 -5.78
CA PRO A 361 6.00 -14.22 -6.99
C PRO A 361 5.88 -12.93 -7.78
N PHE A 362 4.87 -12.09 -7.47
CA PHE A 362 4.49 -10.93 -8.26
C PHE A 362 5.15 -9.61 -7.85
N ARG A 363 6.00 -9.62 -6.86
CA ARG A 363 6.82 -8.48 -6.46
C ARG A 363 8.04 -8.92 -5.66
N ALA A 364 9.11 -8.16 -5.73
CA ALA A 364 10.27 -8.37 -4.86
C ALA A 364 9.86 -8.12 -3.39
N SER A 365 9.74 -9.17 -2.62
CA SER A 365 9.42 -9.12 -1.20
C SER A 365 10.02 -10.31 -0.49
N ASN A 366 10.79 -10.07 0.57
CA ASN A 366 11.36 -11.13 1.39
C ASN A 366 10.40 -11.64 2.47
N SER A 367 9.12 -11.22 2.42
CA SER A 367 8.14 -11.61 3.41
C SER A 367 7.18 -12.67 2.87
N GLU A 368 6.83 -13.66 3.68
CA GLU A 368 5.72 -14.59 3.43
C GLU A 368 4.35 -13.89 3.63
N ALA A 369 4.23 -12.67 3.10
CA ALA A 369 2.99 -11.91 3.16
C ALA A 369 1.99 -12.36 2.08
N ALA A 370 2.15 -13.56 1.53
CA ALA A 370 1.20 -14.16 0.60
C ALA A 370 0.84 -15.57 1.03
N PHE A 371 -0.25 -16.08 0.49
CA PHE A 371 -0.60 -17.49 0.64
C PHE A 371 -1.26 -18.03 -0.63
N LEU A 372 -0.91 -19.26 -0.95
CA LEU A 372 -1.57 -20.09 -1.95
C LEU A 372 -2.78 -20.80 -1.33
N SER A 373 -3.91 -20.80 -2.02
CA SER A 373 -5.13 -21.50 -1.59
C SER A 373 -6.05 -21.78 -2.79
N ARG A 374 -7.22 -22.39 -2.53
CA ARG A 374 -8.29 -22.56 -3.50
C ARG A 374 -9.52 -21.79 -3.07
N GLY A 375 -10.23 -21.20 -4.03
CA GLY A 375 -11.54 -20.61 -3.83
C GLY A 375 -12.62 -21.64 -3.52
N ARG A 376 -13.83 -21.18 -3.21
CA ARG A 376 -14.98 -22.08 -2.99
C ARG A 376 -15.37 -22.91 -4.22
N ASP A 377 -15.04 -22.41 -5.39
CA ASP A 377 -15.19 -23.05 -6.71
C ASP A 377 -14.04 -23.99 -7.07
N GLY A 378 -13.07 -24.16 -6.18
CA GLY A 378 -11.86 -24.95 -6.40
C GLY A 378 -10.76 -24.21 -7.16
N LYS A 379 -11.01 -23.01 -7.72
CA LYS A 379 -10.02 -22.26 -8.50
C LYS A 379 -8.85 -21.81 -7.62
N PRO A 380 -7.61 -22.14 -8.01
CA PRO A 380 -6.42 -21.71 -7.27
C PRO A 380 -6.19 -20.19 -7.30
N PHE A 381 -5.61 -19.68 -6.24
CA PHE A 381 -5.19 -18.28 -6.18
C PHE A 381 -4.00 -18.08 -5.23
N ILE A 382 -3.22 -17.03 -5.46
CA ILE A 382 -2.30 -16.46 -4.48
C ILE A 382 -2.86 -15.12 -4.02
N HIS A 383 -3.04 -14.98 -2.70
CA HIS A 383 -3.41 -13.71 -2.09
C HIS A 383 -2.18 -13.06 -1.47
N ASP A 384 -1.78 -11.89 -1.98
CA ASP A 384 -0.73 -11.07 -1.41
C ASP A 384 -1.32 -10.14 -0.34
N VAL A 385 -1.15 -10.51 0.91
CA VAL A 385 -1.64 -9.73 2.07
C VAL A 385 -1.00 -8.34 2.11
N GLY A 386 0.25 -8.22 1.68
CA GLY A 386 0.99 -6.96 1.69
C GLY A 386 0.40 -5.90 0.77
N THR A 387 -0.21 -6.31 -0.35
CA THR A 387 -0.89 -5.41 -1.30
C THR A 387 -2.40 -5.53 -1.25
N GLY A 388 -2.94 -6.55 -0.57
CA GLY A 388 -4.35 -6.91 -0.59
C GLY A 388 -4.82 -7.48 -1.95
N THR A 389 -3.89 -7.85 -2.84
CA THR A 389 -4.19 -8.34 -4.19
C THR A 389 -4.35 -9.84 -4.20
N THR A 390 -5.33 -10.35 -4.94
CA THR A 390 -5.50 -11.78 -5.22
C THR A 390 -5.22 -12.04 -6.69
N HIS A 391 -4.29 -12.94 -6.97
CA HIS A 391 -3.95 -13.39 -8.30
C HIS A 391 -4.58 -14.77 -8.50
N TRP A 392 -5.53 -14.85 -9.39
CA TRP A 392 -6.25 -16.08 -9.70
C TRP A 392 -5.53 -16.85 -10.81
N LEU A 393 -5.60 -18.18 -10.77
CA LEU A 393 -5.17 -19.01 -11.90
C LEU A 393 -5.91 -18.59 -13.16
N ASN A 394 -5.21 -18.47 -14.29
CA ASN A 394 -5.84 -18.09 -15.55
C ASN A 394 -6.95 -19.08 -15.91
N ASP A 395 -7.96 -18.61 -16.65
CA ASP A 395 -9.18 -19.39 -16.91
C ASP A 395 -8.91 -20.65 -17.74
N VAL A 396 -7.94 -20.60 -18.65
CA VAL A 396 -7.60 -21.75 -19.50
C VAL A 396 -7.04 -22.89 -18.66
N GLU A 397 -6.08 -22.60 -17.80
CA GLU A 397 -5.48 -23.59 -16.89
C GLU A 397 -6.45 -24.03 -15.80
N ALA A 398 -7.30 -23.11 -15.29
CA ALA A 398 -8.32 -23.43 -14.31
C ALA A 398 -9.34 -24.45 -14.85
N VAL A 399 -9.80 -24.28 -16.08
CA VAL A 399 -10.69 -25.24 -16.76
C VAL A 399 -9.99 -26.58 -16.98
N ALA A 400 -8.71 -26.58 -17.37
CA ALA A 400 -7.92 -27.80 -17.51
C ALA A 400 -7.73 -28.58 -16.19
N GLN A 401 -7.82 -27.87 -15.04
CA GLN A 401 -7.81 -28.46 -13.69
C GLN A 401 -9.20 -28.89 -13.20
N GLY A 402 -10.23 -28.85 -14.05
CA GLY A 402 -11.60 -29.18 -13.69
C GLY A 402 -12.31 -28.14 -12.82
N CYS A 403 -11.75 -26.94 -12.67
CA CYS A 403 -12.41 -25.85 -11.98
C CYS A 403 -13.55 -25.33 -12.85
N LYS A 404 -14.73 -25.10 -12.24
CA LYS A 404 -15.82 -24.44 -12.97
C LYS A 404 -15.36 -23.02 -13.33
N PRO A 405 -15.59 -22.57 -14.59
CA PRO A 405 -15.37 -21.17 -14.92
C PRO A 405 -16.14 -20.32 -13.92
N MET A 406 -15.53 -19.25 -13.41
CA MET A 406 -16.26 -18.31 -12.57
C MET A 406 -17.48 -17.84 -13.35
N ALA A 407 -18.66 -18.32 -12.97
CA ALA A 407 -19.90 -17.78 -13.47
C ALA A 407 -19.89 -16.30 -13.07
N ASP A 408 -19.74 -15.44 -14.05
CA ASP A 408 -19.94 -14.01 -13.90
C ASP A 408 -21.36 -13.84 -13.37
N HIS A 409 -21.51 -13.44 -12.13
CA HIS A 409 -22.80 -13.11 -11.60
C HIS A 409 -23.34 -11.92 -12.39
N GLY A 410 -23.88 -12.18 -13.57
CA GLY A 410 -24.59 -11.24 -14.42
C GLY A 410 -23.89 -10.68 -15.66
N LEU A 411 -22.83 -11.33 -16.19
CA LEU A 411 -22.23 -10.93 -17.47
C LEU A 411 -22.11 -12.11 -18.42
N PRO A 412 -22.54 -12.00 -19.69
CA PRO A 412 -22.37 -13.06 -20.67
C PRO A 412 -20.90 -13.26 -21.02
N LEU A 413 -20.48 -14.52 -21.03
CA LEU A 413 -19.17 -14.97 -21.54
C LEU A 413 -19.03 -14.52 -23.01
N LEU A 414 -18.37 -13.40 -23.25
CA LEU A 414 -17.82 -13.11 -24.57
C LEU A 414 -16.56 -13.98 -24.74
N ILE A 415 -16.78 -15.23 -25.14
CA ILE A 415 -15.71 -16.08 -25.67
C ILE A 415 -15.21 -15.39 -26.94
N ASN A 416 -14.04 -14.83 -26.85
CA ASN A 416 -13.35 -14.18 -27.97
C ASN A 416 -12.89 -15.26 -28.96
N ARG A 417 -13.78 -15.68 -29.90
CA ARG A 417 -13.51 -16.63 -30.99
C ARG A 417 -12.51 -16.15 -32.05
N LYS A 418 -11.63 -15.21 -31.76
CA LYS A 418 -10.68 -14.60 -32.71
C LYS A 418 -9.22 -15.08 -32.62
N PHE A 419 -8.91 -16.10 -31.82
CA PHE A 419 -7.57 -16.70 -31.82
C PHE A 419 -7.59 -18.16 -32.31
N ARG A 420 -8.18 -18.40 -33.48
CA ARG A 420 -7.88 -19.60 -34.29
C ARG A 420 -7.76 -19.15 -35.76
N ARG A 421 -6.56 -18.80 -36.17
CA ARG A 421 -6.04 -18.94 -37.54
C ARG A 421 -4.71 -18.21 -37.64
N GLN A 422 -3.64 -18.90 -37.26
CA GLN A 422 -2.31 -18.74 -37.86
C GLN A 422 -1.43 -19.84 -37.31
N THR A 423 -1.65 -21.05 -37.82
CA THR A 423 -0.61 -22.07 -37.99
C THR A 423 -0.89 -22.76 -39.31
N CYS A 424 0.16 -22.94 -40.06
CA CYS A 424 0.27 -23.62 -41.36
C CYS A 424 0.17 -22.73 -42.59
N THR A 425 1.27 -22.19 -43.00
CA THR A 425 2.15 -22.70 -44.09
C THR A 425 3.50 -22.02 -43.95
#